data_9e0d96c1c5b123ff5b34624eccd6e141
#
_entry.id   9e0d96c1c5b123ff5b34624eccd6e141
#
_cell.length_a   1.000
_cell.length_b   1.000
_cell.length_c   1.000
_cell.angle_alpha   90.00
_cell.angle_beta   90.00
_cell.angle_gamma   90.00
#
_symmetry.space_group_name_H-M   'P 1'
#
loop_
_entity.id
_entity.type
_entity.pdbx_description
1 polymer ?
#
loop_
_entity_poly.entity_id
_entity_poly.type
_entity_poly.pdbx_seq_one_letter_code
_entity_poly.pdbx_strand_id
1 'polypeptide(L)'
;MHMYKRLAAAALILTWSLPLLAQSEGGLYMSAKAEKKIDKKLSVSVEGAMRTRNDFKTMDRWSLDLGASYKLNKWLKADIGYMLLDQNNHEKISYKASGAYDTWRPSYWQLRHRVYASLTGTVKLGSNFKLALRERWQYTYRPETITQRWDFDDEAWEDDVRDGKGNHVLRSRLGLSYDKKNALFSPYANVELYNGLGIQKVRYTIGTDIQLTKKHSLTTYYRFQDARNVSAGDYDPDMHYLGIGYKFKF
;
A
#
# COMPACT_ATOMS: atom_id res chain seq x y z
N MET A 1 -13.50 -38.80 11.25
CA MET A 1 -13.23 -38.87 9.78
C MET A 1 -13.43 -37.54 9.04
N HIS A 2 -14.20 -36.58 9.54
CA HIS A 2 -14.40 -35.25 8.88
C HIS A 2 -13.27 -34.22 9.10
N MET A 3 -12.52 -34.33 10.21
CA MET A 3 -11.45 -33.35 10.54
C MET A 3 -10.21 -33.52 9.64
N TYR A 4 -9.83 -34.75 9.31
CA TYR A 4 -8.68 -35.02 8.40
C TYR A 4 -8.93 -34.59 6.96
N LYS A 5 -10.19 -34.64 6.47
CA LYS A 5 -10.55 -34.15 5.13
C LYS A 5 -10.47 -32.63 5.02
N ARG A 6 -10.72 -31.90 6.11
CA ARG A 6 -10.59 -30.42 6.16
C ARG A 6 -9.13 -29.98 6.25
N LEU A 7 -8.28 -30.73 6.99
CA LEU A 7 -6.84 -30.50 7.04
C LEU A 7 -6.15 -30.81 5.70
N ALA A 8 -6.56 -31.90 5.02
CA ALA A 8 -6.04 -32.23 3.70
C ALA A 8 -6.43 -31.21 2.62
N ALA A 9 -7.67 -30.66 2.67
CA ALA A 9 -8.09 -29.61 1.76
C ALA A 9 -7.32 -28.29 1.99
N ALA A 10 -7.06 -27.93 3.25
CA ALA A 10 -6.25 -26.77 3.60
C ALA A 10 -4.78 -26.95 3.16
N ALA A 11 -4.21 -28.13 3.29
CA ALA A 11 -2.85 -28.46 2.83
C ALA A 11 -2.74 -28.43 1.29
N LEU A 12 -3.77 -28.90 0.56
CA LEU A 12 -3.80 -28.85 -0.91
C LEU A 12 -3.87 -27.40 -1.44
N ILE A 13 -4.59 -26.52 -0.77
CA ILE A 13 -4.67 -25.10 -1.14
C ILE A 13 -3.30 -24.42 -0.93
N LEU A 14 -2.55 -24.79 0.12
CA LEU A 14 -1.21 -24.27 0.35
C LEU A 14 -0.20 -24.73 -0.69
N THR A 15 -0.31 -25.95 -1.23
CA THR A 15 0.65 -26.47 -2.21
C THR A 15 0.46 -25.92 -3.62
N TRP A 16 -0.73 -25.44 -3.97
CA TRP A 16 -1.01 -24.80 -5.27
C TRP A 16 -0.55 -23.34 -5.35
N SER A 17 -0.20 -22.73 -4.22
CA SER A 17 0.28 -21.34 -4.17
C SER A 17 1.82 -21.21 -4.29
N LEU A 18 2.57 -22.31 -4.24
CA LEU A 18 4.03 -22.29 -4.26
C LEU A 18 4.67 -21.80 -5.59
N PRO A 19 4.15 -22.09 -6.81
CA PRO A 19 4.75 -21.54 -8.02
C PRO A 19 4.52 -20.04 -8.23
N LEU A 20 3.52 -19.44 -7.59
CA LEU A 20 3.26 -17.99 -7.64
C LEU A 20 4.26 -17.18 -6.80
N LEU A 21 5.00 -17.81 -5.89
CA LEU A 21 5.96 -17.15 -5.01
C LEU A 21 7.35 -16.96 -5.65
N ALA A 22 7.62 -17.63 -6.77
CA ALA A 22 8.95 -17.64 -7.40
C ALA A 22 9.38 -16.30 -8.05
N GLN A 23 8.44 -15.35 -8.23
CA GLN A 23 8.69 -14.02 -8.79
C GLN A 23 8.16 -12.88 -7.89
N SER A 24 7.88 -13.16 -6.63
CA SER A 24 7.29 -12.21 -5.70
C SER A 24 8.13 -12.05 -4.45
N GLU A 25 8.06 -10.87 -3.82
CA GLU A 25 8.79 -10.55 -2.60
C GLU A 25 7.87 -10.45 -1.38
N GLY A 26 8.42 -10.80 -0.22
CA GLY A 26 7.80 -10.58 1.08
C GLY A 26 8.12 -9.20 1.64
N GLY A 27 7.15 -8.58 2.34
CA GLY A 27 7.33 -7.32 3.04
C GLY A 27 6.45 -7.19 4.28
N LEU A 28 6.89 -6.35 5.22
CA LEU A 28 6.12 -5.95 6.39
C LEU A 28 5.57 -4.54 6.18
N TYR A 29 4.34 -4.31 6.58
CA TYR A 29 3.73 -2.99 6.63
C TYR A 29 3.29 -2.70 8.06
N MET A 30 3.87 -1.68 8.69
CA MET A 30 3.51 -1.26 10.03
C MET A 30 2.97 0.16 10.02
N SER A 31 1.94 0.45 10.82
CA SER A 31 1.43 1.81 10.96
C SER A 31 0.91 2.09 12.37
N ALA A 32 0.98 3.36 12.75
CA ALA A 32 0.36 3.90 13.95
C ALA A 32 -0.43 5.16 13.60
N LYS A 33 -1.71 5.17 13.96
CA LYS A 33 -2.64 6.25 13.65
C LYS A 33 -3.27 6.82 14.91
N ALA A 34 -3.26 8.14 15.03
CA ALA A 34 -4.07 8.87 15.99
C ALA A 34 -5.19 9.61 15.26
N GLU A 35 -6.43 9.49 15.75
CA GLU A 35 -7.60 10.12 15.17
C GLU A 35 -8.37 10.87 16.25
N LYS A 36 -8.69 12.14 15.98
CA LYS A 36 -9.51 12.98 16.85
C LYS A 36 -10.79 13.39 16.14
N LYS A 37 -11.92 13.13 16.80
CA LYS A 37 -13.21 13.68 16.37
C LYS A 37 -13.30 15.14 16.83
N ILE A 38 -13.46 16.04 15.88
CA ILE A 38 -13.69 17.47 16.16
C ILE A 38 -15.15 17.70 16.47
N ASP A 39 -16.05 17.10 15.66
CA ASP A 39 -17.49 17.12 15.88
C ASP A 39 -18.14 15.81 15.39
N LYS A 40 -19.49 15.80 15.21
CA LYS A 40 -20.25 14.63 14.75
C LYS A 40 -19.93 14.23 13.30
N LYS A 41 -19.41 15.16 12.48
CA LYS A 41 -19.14 14.96 11.05
C LYS A 41 -17.64 15.00 10.72
N LEU A 42 -16.86 15.85 11.40
CA LEU A 42 -15.46 16.10 11.11
C LEU A 42 -14.55 15.31 12.05
N SER A 43 -13.55 14.65 11.49
CA SER A 43 -12.42 14.08 12.22
C SER A 43 -11.10 14.40 11.51
N VAL A 44 -10.03 14.52 12.28
CA VAL A 44 -8.66 14.70 11.80
C VAL A 44 -7.80 13.54 12.27
N SER A 45 -6.74 13.25 11.54
CA SER A 45 -5.84 12.16 11.88
C SER A 45 -4.41 12.43 11.46
N VAL A 46 -3.49 11.84 12.21
CA VAL A 46 -2.09 11.68 11.84
C VAL A 46 -1.76 10.19 11.84
N GLU A 47 -1.00 9.73 10.83
CA GLU A 47 -0.58 8.33 10.71
C GLU A 47 0.87 8.28 10.27
N GLY A 48 1.71 7.62 11.07
CA GLY A 48 3.06 7.20 10.69
C GLY A 48 3.02 5.77 10.18
N ALA A 49 3.75 5.49 9.09
CA ALA A 49 3.84 4.13 8.57
C ALA A 49 5.22 3.84 8.00
N MET A 50 5.61 2.56 8.06
CA MET A 50 6.83 2.02 7.47
C MET A 50 6.52 0.76 6.68
N ARG A 51 7.34 0.47 5.67
CA ARG A 51 7.21 -0.69 4.81
C ARG A 51 8.58 -1.24 4.46
N THR A 52 8.69 -2.58 4.46
CA THR A 52 9.88 -3.30 3.99
C THR A 52 9.62 -4.00 2.66
N ARG A 53 10.68 -4.45 2.01
CA ARG A 53 10.72 -5.25 0.78
C ARG A 53 11.85 -6.26 0.85
N ASN A 54 12.12 -6.98 -0.22
CA ASN A 54 13.23 -7.93 -0.34
C ASN A 54 13.21 -8.93 0.82
N ASP A 55 12.08 -9.65 0.98
CA ASP A 55 11.84 -10.63 2.04
C ASP A 55 12.15 -10.09 3.44
N PHE A 56 11.57 -8.91 3.72
CA PHE A 56 11.68 -8.17 4.98
C PHE A 56 13.05 -7.53 5.27
N LYS A 57 14.05 -7.72 4.42
CA LYS A 57 15.46 -7.32 4.68
C LYS A 57 15.73 -5.84 4.44
N THR A 58 14.96 -5.19 3.54
CA THR A 58 15.25 -3.82 3.11
C THR A 58 14.09 -2.90 3.48
N MET A 59 14.41 -1.77 4.12
CA MET A 59 13.43 -0.71 4.32
C MET A 59 13.10 -0.09 2.96
N ASP A 60 11.80 -0.15 2.57
CA ASP A 60 11.31 0.35 1.30
C ASP A 60 10.81 1.79 1.41
N ARG A 61 10.09 2.10 2.50
CA ARG A 61 9.48 3.42 2.66
C ARG A 61 9.06 3.67 4.10
N TRP A 62 9.15 4.92 4.51
CA TRP A 62 8.37 5.46 5.61
C TRP A 62 7.46 6.59 5.13
N SER A 63 6.44 6.93 5.90
CA SER A 63 5.51 7.99 5.56
C SER A 63 4.86 8.60 6.79
N LEU A 64 4.53 9.90 6.68
CA LEU A 64 3.70 10.63 7.62
C LEU A 64 2.49 11.19 6.87
N ASP A 65 1.30 10.80 7.27
CA ASP A 65 0.01 11.19 6.66
C ASP A 65 -0.79 12.08 7.61
N LEU A 66 -1.21 13.23 7.14
CA LEU A 66 -2.12 14.16 7.81
C LEU A 66 -3.43 14.15 7.04
N GLY A 67 -4.53 13.79 7.70
CA GLY A 67 -5.81 13.63 7.04
C GLY A 67 -6.97 14.30 7.76
N ALA A 68 -7.96 14.72 6.99
CA ALA A 68 -9.27 15.14 7.48
C ALA A 68 -10.36 14.33 6.79
N SER A 69 -11.37 13.94 7.57
CA SER A 69 -12.52 13.17 7.11
C SER A 69 -13.80 13.90 7.45
N TYR A 70 -14.70 14.03 6.49
CA TYR A 70 -16.00 14.67 6.68
C TYR A 70 -17.15 13.73 6.26
N LYS A 71 -18.09 13.48 7.16
CA LYS A 71 -19.30 12.72 6.89
C LYS A 71 -20.33 13.61 6.21
N LEU A 72 -20.50 13.44 4.91
CA LEU A 72 -21.52 14.15 4.14
C LEU A 72 -22.93 13.74 4.60
N ASN A 73 -23.14 12.42 4.73
CA ASN A 73 -24.37 11.84 5.25
C ASN A 73 -24.12 10.45 5.88
N LYS A 74 -25.18 9.64 6.08
CA LYS A 74 -25.10 8.31 6.72
C LYS A 74 -24.35 7.27 5.88
N TRP A 75 -24.26 7.45 4.57
CA TRP A 75 -23.68 6.50 3.62
C TRP A 75 -22.51 7.06 2.83
N LEU A 76 -22.22 8.39 2.91
CA LEU A 76 -21.17 9.03 2.11
C LEU A 76 -20.20 9.81 3.00
N LYS A 77 -18.91 9.60 2.79
CA LYS A 77 -17.81 10.25 3.50
C LYS A 77 -16.77 10.76 2.49
N ALA A 78 -16.32 11.99 2.68
CA ALA A 78 -15.19 12.57 1.98
C ALA A 78 -13.95 12.59 2.87
N ASP A 79 -12.77 12.34 2.27
CA ASP A 79 -11.48 12.45 2.95
C ASP A 79 -10.53 13.27 2.08
N ILE A 80 -9.73 14.12 2.70
CA ILE A 80 -8.59 14.82 2.08
C ILE A 80 -7.36 14.61 2.95
N GLY A 81 -6.19 14.68 2.36
CA GLY A 81 -4.98 14.59 3.15
C GLY A 81 -3.70 14.91 2.36
N TYR A 82 -2.65 15.08 3.15
CA TYR A 82 -1.29 15.26 2.70
C TYR A 82 -0.40 14.20 3.32
N MET A 83 0.45 13.58 2.51
CA MET A 83 1.37 12.54 2.96
C MET A 83 2.79 12.89 2.50
N LEU A 84 3.68 12.99 3.47
CA LEU A 84 5.11 13.00 3.23
C LEU A 84 5.60 11.56 3.15
N LEU A 85 6.33 11.22 2.10
CA LEU A 85 6.88 9.88 1.89
C LEU A 85 8.37 10.01 1.64
N ASP A 86 9.16 9.17 2.29
CA ASP A 86 10.54 8.96 1.88
C ASP A 86 10.65 7.52 1.40
N GLN A 87 11.04 7.35 0.15
CA GLN A 87 11.06 6.07 -0.53
C GLN A 87 12.47 5.70 -0.95
N ASN A 88 12.87 4.50 -0.59
CA ASN A 88 14.08 3.87 -1.08
C ASN A 88 13.82 3.33 -2.50
N ASN A 89 14.31 4.05 -3.50
CA ASN A 89 14.22 3.62 -4.89
C ASN A 89 15.14 2.42 -5.12
N HIS A 90 14.71 1.49 -5.97
CA HIS A 90 15.52 0.32 -6.32
C HIS A 90 16.78 0.74 -7.08
N GLU A 91 17.84 -0.06 -6.94
CA GLU A 91 18.97 0.00 -7.86
C GLU A 91 18.49 -0.26 -9.29
N LYS A 92 19.21 0.27 -10.24
CA LYS A 92 18.90 0.07 -11.65
C LYS A 92 20.18 -0.12 -12.44
N ILE A 93 20.24 -1.21 -13.21
CA ILE A 93 21.28 -1.47 -14.18
C ILE A 93 20.71 -1.23 -15.58
N SER A 94 21.40 -0.46 -16.39
CA SER A 94 21.10 -0.26 -17.80
C SER A 94 22.04 -1.10 -18.65
N TYR A 95 21.58 -1.50 -19.82
CA TYR A 95 22.34 -2.29 -20.77
C TYR A 95 22.35 -1.59 -22.12
N LYS A 96 23.47 -1.69 -22.82
CA LYS A 96 23.62 -1.27 -24.22
C LYS A 96 22.82 -2.18 -25.15
N ALA A 97 22.58 -1.75 -26.37
CA ALA A 97 21.95 -2.56 -27.40
C ALA A 97 22.74 -3.86 -27.71
N SER A 98 24.04 -3.88 -27.44
CA SER A 98 24.91 -5.07 -27.54
C SER A 98 24.73 -6.09 -26.40
N GLY A 99 23.98 -5.74 -25.34
CA GLY A 99 23.83 -6.54 -24.12
C GLY A 99 24.92 -6.31 -23.06
N ALA A 100 25.94 -5.50 -23.33
CA ALA A 100 26.93 -5.10 -22.34
C ALA A 100 26.34 -4.15 -21.28
N TYR A 101 26.95 -4.09 -20.11
CA TYR A 101 26.58 -3.11 -19.07
C TYR A 101 26.83 -1.69 -19.60
N ASP A 102 25.90 -0.80 -19.31
CA ASP A 102 25.96 0.62 -19.64
C ASP A 102 26.17 1.44 -18.36
N THR A 103 25.15 1.52 -17.50
CA THR A 103 25.27 2.22 -16.23
C THR A 103 24.66 1.44 -15.08
N TRP A 104 25.17 1.64 -13.86
CA TRP A 104 24.61 1.14 -12.62
C TRP A 104 24.34 2.26 -11.66
N ARG A 105 23.09 2.42 -11.24
CA ARG A 105 22.68 3.33 -10.19
C ARG A 105 22.30 2.54 -8.95
N PRO A 106 22.98 2.77 -7.80
CA PRO A 106 22.61 2.18 -6.51
C PRO A 106 21.21 2.59 -6.05
N SER A 107 20.67 1.87 -5.07
CA SER A 107 19.46 2.29 -4.38
C SER A 107 19.68 3.61 -3.63
N TYR A 108 18.68 4.49 -3.63
CA TYR A 108 18.75 5.80 -2.98
C TYR A 108 17.41 6.21 -2.40
N TRP A 109 17.45 6.99 -1.33
CA TRP A 109 16.27 7.57 -0.70
C TRP A 109 15.84 8.86 -1.38
N GLN A 110 14.53 9.03 -1.55
CA GLN A 110 13.98 10.24 -2.17
C GLN A 110 12.65 10.60 -1.55
N LEU A 111 12.60 11.83 -1.03
CA LEU A 111 11.39 12.42 -0.49
C LEU A 111 10.35 12.66 -1.59
N ARG A 112 9.07 12.44 -1.25
CA ARG A 112 7.92 12.66 -2.13
C ARG A 112 6.79 13.30 -1.35
N HIS A 113 6.08 14.19 -2.00
CA HIS A 113 4.90 14.86 -1.48
C HIS A 113 3.67 14.28 -2.16
N ARG A 114 2.66 13.91 -1.40
CA ARG A 114 1.41 13.39 -1.94
C ARG A 114 0.23 14.13 -1.34
N VAL A 115 -0.63 14.64 -2.20
CA VAL A 115 -1.97 15.10 -1.82
C VAL A 115 -3.00 14.11 -2.33
N TYR A 116 -4.11 13.99 -1.61
CA TYR A 116 -5.19 13.12 -2.05
C TYR A 116 -6.56 13.66 -1.61
N ALA A 117 -7.55 13.31 -2.40
CA ALA A 117 -8.97 13.45 -2.06
C ALA A 117 -9.68 12.13 -2.34
N SER A 118 -10.63 11.73 -1.50
CA SER A 118 -11.40 10.52 -1.70
C SER A 118 -12.84 10.66 -1.28
N LEU A 119 -13.68 9.89 -1.96
CA LEU A 119 -15.10 9.75 -1.65
C LEU A 119 -15.37 8.27 -1.36
N THR A 120 -16.04 7.98 -0.25
CA THR A 120 -16.37 6.62 0.16
C THR A 120 -17.88 6.50 0.34
N GLY A 121 -18.51 5.68 -0.50
CA GLY A 121 -19.89 5.24 -0.35
C GLY A 121 -19.95 3.93 0.45
N THR A 122 -20.90 3.79 1.36
CA THR A 122 -21.06 2.60 2.20
C THR A 122 -22.52 2.17 2.25
N VAL A 123 -22.78 0.89 2.02
CA VAL A 123 -24.12 0.26 2.09
C VAL A 123 -24.07 -0.87 3.10
N LYS A 124 -25.09 -0.99 3.93
CA LYS A 124 -25.27 -2.14 4.83
C LYS A 124 -25.90 -3.29 4.07
N LEU A 125 -25.31 -4.47 4.20
CA LEU A 125 -25.83 -5.73 3.67
C LEU A 125 -26.31 -6.59 4.85
N GLY A 126 -27.62 -6.61 5.05
CA GLY A 126 -28.21 -7.24 6.23
C GLY A 126 -27.81 -6.55 7.54
N SER A 127 -27.74 -7.34 8.62
CA SER A 127 -27.49 -6.80 9.98
C SER A 127 -26.01 -6.61 10.33
N ASN A 128 -25.11 -7.34 9.67
CA ASN A 128 -23.72 -7.48 10.13
C ASN A 128 -22.65 -7.21 9.08
N PHE A 129 -23.02 -6.90 7.85
CA PHE A 129 -22.03 -6.65 6.79
C PHE A 129 -22.15 -5.23 6.22
N LYS A 130 -21.03 -4.71 5.77
CA LYS A 130 -20.95 -3.44 5.04
C LYS A 130 -20.16 -3.63 3.76
N LEU A 131 -20.71 -3.15 2.67
CA LEU A 131 -20.02 -2.98 1.40
C LEU A 131 -19.62 -1.52 1.25
N ALA A 132 -18.38 -1.26 0.89
CA ALA A 132 -17.86 0.10 0.70
C ALA A 132 -17.14 0.20 -0.65
N LEU A 133 -17.48 1.24 -1.41
CA LEU A 133 -16.75 1.66 -2.59
C LEU A 133 -16.04 2.98 -2.28
N ARG A 134 -14.73 3.03 -2.48
CA ARG A 134 -13.93 4.25 -2.32
C ARG A 134 -13.23 4.60 -3.62
N GLU A 135 -13.48 5.80 -4.09
CA GLU A 135 -12.68 6.44 -5.13
C GLU A 135 -11.72 7.44 -4.51
N ARG A 136 -10.44 7.35 -4.85
CA ARG A 136 -9.39 8.23 -4.37
C ARG A 136 -8.55 8.72 -5.53
N TRP A 137 -8.61 10.00 -5.79
CA TRP A 137 -7.60 10.68 -6.59
C TRP A 137 -6.40 11.01 -5.71
N GLN A 138 -5.19 10.80 -6.22
CA GLN A 138 -3.95 11.22 -5.59
C GLN A 138 -2.98 11.80 -6.62
N TYR A 139 -2.29 12.85 -6.21
CA TYR A 139 -1.15 13.42 -6.91
C TYR A 139 0.09 13.23 -6.07
N THR A 140 1.14 12.67 -6.65
CA THR A 140 2.44 12.48 -5.97
C THR A 140 3.49 13.24 -6.75
N TYR A 141 4.13 14.19 -6.09
CA TYR A 141 5.26 14.95 -6.62
C TYR A 141 6.56 14.41 -6.02
N ARG A 142 7.52 14.17 -6.86
CA ARG A 142 8.90 13.81 -6.57
C ARG A 142 9.77 15.00 -6.92
N PRO A 143 10.40 15.71 -5.98
CA PRO A 143 11.34 16.78 -6.26
C PRO A 143 12.54 16.28 -7.06
N GLU A 144 13.21 17.21 -7.73
CA GLU A 144 14.52 16.96 -8.32
C GLU A 144 15.49 16.50 -7.23
N THR A 145 16.38 15.57 -7.60
CA THR A 145 17.42 15.06 -6.71
C THR A 145 18.65 14.69 -7.53
N ILE A 146 19.83 14.93 -6.99
CA ILE A 146 21.08 14.46 -7.57
C ILE A 146 21.44 13.15 -6.85
N THR A 147 21.71 12.12 -7.62
CA THR A 147 22.22 10.83 -7.17
C THR A 147 23.48 10.50 -7.97
N GLN A 148 24.08 9.35 -7.72
CA GLN A 148 25.25 8.91 -8.47
C GLN A 148 24.94 7.67 -9.27
N ARG A 149 25.58 7.53 -10.44
CA ARG A 149 25.61 6.33 -11.23
C ARG A 149 27.05 5.97 -11.57
N TRP A 150 27.34 4.70 -11.68
CA TRP A 150 28.57 4.19 -12.23
C TRP A 150 28.42 4.06 -13.75
N ASP A 151 29.30 4.68 -14.52
CA ASP A 151 29.41 4.48 -15.96
C ASP A 151 30.47 3.38 -16.23
N PHE A 152 30.08 2.35 -16.98
CA PHE A 152 30.98 1.21 -17.25
C PHE A 152 31.96 1.49 -18.40
N ASP A 153 31.71 2.52 -19.23
CA ASP A 153 32.63 2.89 -20.30
C ASP A 153 33.77 3.75 -19.78
N ASP A 154 33.40 4.75 -18.97
CA ASP A 154 34.36 5.70 -18.41
C ASP A 154 34.99 5.18 -17.11
N GLU A 155 34.52 4.02 -16.61
CA GLU A 155 34.91 3.43 -15.31
C GLU A 155 34.90 4.47 -14.18
N ALA A 156 33.87 5.31 -14.14
CA ALA A 156 33.78 6.45 -13.23
C ALA A 156 32.39 6.62 -12.63
N TRP A 157 32.35 7.26 -11.45
CA TRP A 157 31.12 7.75 -10.86
C TRP A 157 30.73 9.09 -11.45
N GLU A 158 29.48 9.20 -11.88
CA GLU A 158 28.90 10.43 -12.43
C GLU A 158 27.67 10.87 -11.62
N ASP A 159 27.42 12.17 -11.63
CA ASP A 159 26.17 12.72 -11.10
C ASP A 159 25.01 12.37 -12.05
N ASP A 160 23.95 11.77 -11.48
CA ASP A 160 22.71 11.43 -12.18
C ASP A 160 21.58 12.34 -11.67
N VAL A 161 21.28 13.39 -12.41
CA VAL A 161 20.20 14.32 -12.09
C VAL A 161 18.86 13.65 -12.40
N ARG A 162 18.03 13.55 -11.37
CA ARG A 162 16.68 12.99 -11.45
C ARG A 162 15.67 14.12 -11.38
N ASP A 163 15.17 14.55 -12.52
CA ASP A 163 14.21 15.64 -12.63
C ASP A 163 12.99 15.47 -11.73
N GLY A 164 12.46 16.58 -11.27
CA GLY A 164 11.21 16.64 -10.57
C GLY A 164 10.06 16.12 -11.43
N LYS A 165 9.21 15.25 -10.88
CA LYS A 165 8.11 14.63 -11.63
C LYS A 165 6.85 14.47 -10.78
N GLY A 166 5.71 14.83 -11.36
CA GLY A 166 4.39 14.60 -10.80
C GLY A 166 3.70 13.39 -11.43
N ASN A 167 2.92 12.67 -10.65
CA ASN A 167 2.11 11.56 -11.14
C ASN A 167 0.72 11.56 -10.50
N HIS A 168 -0.32 11.44 -11.33
CA HIS A 168 -1.71 11.30 -10.93
C HIS A 168 -2.11 9.83 -10.96
N VAL A 169 -2.82 9.39 -9.93
CA VAL A 169 -3.37 8.03 -9.85
C VAL A 169 -4.78 8.09 -9.29
N LEU A 170 -5.72 7.46 -9.97
CA LEU A 170 -7.05 7.16 -9.44
C LEU A 170 -7.02 5.76 -8.80
N ARG A 171 -7.51 5.65 -7.57
CA ARG A 171 -7.55 4.39 -6.82
C ARG A 171 -9.00 4.05 -6.49
N SER A 172 -9.49 2.96 -7.07
CA SER A 172 -10.83 2.43 -6.86
C SER A 172 -10.76 1.22 -5.94
N ARG A 173 -11.40 1.27 -4.77
CA ARG A 173 -11.39 0.17 -3.81
C ARG A 173 -12.79 -0.29 -3.46
N LEU A 174 -13.08 -1.55 -3.73
CA LEU A 174 -14.27 -2.25 -3.26
C LEU A 174 -13.90 -3.10 -2.04
N GLY A 175 -14.65 -2.95 -0.95
CA GLY A 175 -14.40 -3.67 0.29
C GLY A 175 -15.67 -4.18 0.94
N LEU A 176 -15.59 -5.39 1.50
CA LEU A 176 -16.60 -6.01 2.33
C LEU A 176 -16.05 -6.15 3.74
N SER A 177 -16.81 -5.74 4.75
CA SER A 177 -16.43 -5.87 6.16
C SER A 177 -17.58 -6.40 7.01
N TYR A 178 -17.22 -7.20 8.05
CA TYR A 178 -18.15 -7.58 9.09
C TYR A 178 -18.22 -6.47 10.14
N ASP A 179 -19.41 -6.01 10.46
CA ASP A 179 -19.66 -4.86 11.33
C ASP A 179 -20.75 -5.15 12.37
N LYS A 180 -20.52 -6.18 13.18
CA LYS A 180 -21.40 -6.47 14.32
C LYS A 180 -21.04 -5.55 15.49
N LYS A 181 -22.06 -4.94 16.09
CA LYS A 181 -21.88 -4.09 17.28
C LYS A 181 -21.19 -4.86 18.42
N ASN A 182 -20.15 -4.26 19.00
CA ASN A 182 -19.35 -4.83 20.10
C ASN A 182 -18.60 -6.13 19.75
N ALA A 183 -18.39 -6.43 18.48
CA ALA A 183 -17.51 -7.53 18.10
C ALA A 183 -16.04 -7.17 18.42
N LEU A 184 -15.32 -8.13 19.01
CA LEU A 184 -13.88 -7.98 19.23
C LEU A 184 -13.13 -8.00 17.89
N PHE A 185 -13.57 -8.85 16.96
CA PHE A 185 -12.99 -9.01 15.64
C PHE A 185 -13.95 -8.53 14.56
N SER A 186 -13.46 -7.75 13.64
CA SER A 186 -14.18 -7.25 12.47
C SER A 186 -13.42 -7.62 11.20
N PRO A 187 -13.57 -8.86 10.69
CA PRO A 187 -12.90 -9.30 9.49
C PRO A 187 -13.35 -8.51 8.27
N TYR A 188 -12.45 -8.33 7.33
CA TYR A 188 -12.71 -7.63 6.07
C TYR A 188 -11.87 -8.20 4.92
N ALA A 189 -12.36 -7.97 3.70
CA ALA A 189 -11.61 -8.19 2.48
C ALA A 189 -11.83 -7.01 1.53
N ASN A 190 -10.82 -6.67 0.73
CA ASN A 190 -10.98 -5.65 -0.30
C ASN A 190 -10.06 -5.90 -1.50
N VAL A 191 -10.50 -5.36 -2.64
CA VAL A 191 -9.71 -5.26 -3.88
C VAL A 191 -9.56 -3.78 -4.20
N GLU A 192 -8.34 -3.36 -4.54
CA GLU A 192 -8.02 -1.98 -4.88
C GLU A 192 -7.23 -1.90 -6.18
N LEU A 193 -7.76 -1.15 -7.15
CA LEU A 193 -7.14 -0.87 -8.43
C LEU A 193 -6.41 0.47 -8.39
N TYR A 194 -5.26 0.54 -9.04
CA TYR A 194 -4.46 1.76 -9.22
C TYR A 194 -4.43 2.08 -10.71
N ASN A 195 -5.14 3.14 -11.11
CA ASN A 195 -5.24 3.60 -12.48
C ASN A 195 -4.44 4.90 -12.66
N GLY A 196 -3.41 4.83 -13.48
CA GLY A 196 -2.71 5.99 -14.05
C GLY A 196 -3.14 6.17 -15.51
N LEU A 197 -2.22 6.03 -16.45
CA LEU A 197 -2.51 5.88 -17.89
C LEU A 197 -2.92 4.44 -18.26
N GLY A 198 -3.19 3.60 -17.28
CA GLY A 198 -3.59 2.21 -17.36
C GLY A 198 -3.58 1.61 -15.95
N ILE A 199 -3.96 0.35 -15.80
CA ILE A 199 -3.91 -0.36 -14.51
C ILE A 199 -2.45 -0.62 -14.17
N GLN A 200 -1.92 0.14 -13.20
CA GLN A 200 -0.52 0.01 -12.75
C GLN A 200 -0.35 -1.15 -11.76
N LYS A 201 -1.35 -1.37 -10.91
CA LYS A 201 -1.35 -2.46 -9.93
C LYS A 201 -2.74 -2.78 -9.40
N VAL A 202 -2.89 -4.02 -8.95
CA VAL A 202 -4.07 -4.50 -8.22
C VAL A 202 -3.64 -4.96 -6.84
N ARG A 203 -4.41 -4.64 -5.81
CA ARG A 203 -4.18 -5.10 -4.44
C ARG A 203 -5.36 -5.88 -3.91
N TYR A 204 -5.09 -7.06 -3.42
CA TYR A 204 -6.04 -7.91 -2.70
C TYR A 204 -5.65 -7.89 -1.23
N THR A 205 -6.57 -7.59 -0.34
CA THR A 205 -6.31 -7.53 1.10
C THR A 205 -7.37 -8.30 1.85
N ILE A 206 -6.94 -9.16 2.77
CA ILE A 206 -7.80 -9.82 3.75
C ILE A 206 -7.23 -9.54 5.14
N GLY A 207 -8.07 -9.24 6.11
CA GLY A 207 -7.60 -8.89 7.45
C GLY A 207 -8.72 -8.81 8.47
N THR A 208 -8.37 -8.35 9.65
CA THR A 208 -9.32 -8.10 10.73
C THR A 208 -8.92 -6.87 11.54
N ASP A 209 -9.91 -6.08 11.91
CA ASP A 209 -9.76 -5.07 12.96
C ASP A 209 -10.11 -5.71 14.30
N ILE A 210 -9.24 -5.53 15.31
CA ILE A 210 -9.35 -6.05 16.66
C ILE A 210 -9.61 -4.86 17.59
N GLN A 211 -10.81 -4.76 18.15
CA GLN A 211 -11.18 -3.67 19.03
C GLN A 211 -10.75 -3.98 20.47
N LEU A 212 -9.59 -3.45 20.89
CA LEU A 212 -9.04 -3.68 22.23
C LEU A 212 -9.83 -2.94 23.30
N THR A 213 -10.14 -1.67 23.05
CA THR A 213 -10.96 -0.82 23.92
C THR A 213 -11.78 0.14 23.04
N LYS A 214 -12.61 0.99 23.63
CA LYS A 214 -13.34 2.03 22.88
C LYS A 214 -12.43 2.99 22.13
N LYS A 215 -11.18 3.16 22.57
CA LYS A 215 -10.20 4.10 22.01
C LYS A 215 -9.07 3.41 21.23
N HIS A 216 -8.77 2.14 21.49
CA HIS A 216 -7.62 1.43 20.95
C HIS A 216 -8.06 0.28 20.06
N SER A 217 -7.52 0.18 18.88
CA SER A 217 -7.70 -0.95 17.97
C SER A 217 -6.39 -1.34 17.28
N LEU A 218 -6.27 -2.64 17.00
CA LEU A 218 -5.22 -3.19 16.14
C LEU A 218 -5.87 -3.66 14.84
N THR A 219 -5.14 -3.56 13.75
CA THR A 219 -5.49 -4.14 12.46
C THR A 219 -4.38 -5.10 12.07
N THR A 220 -4.74 -6.32 11.69
CA THR A 220 -3.81 -7.27 11.09
C THR A 220 -4.33 -7.69 9.74
N TYR A 221 -3.44 -7.83 8.75
CA TYR A 221 -3.87 -8.22 7.41
C TYR A 221 -2.74 -8.88 6.61
N TYR A 222 -3.16 -9.66 5.65
CA TYR A 222 -2.35 -10.07 4.51
C TYR A 222 -2.78 -9.29 3.28
N ARG A 223 -1.80 -8.86 2.48
CA ARG A 223 -2.03 -8.15 1.22
C ARG A 223 -1.15 -8.71 0.13
N PHE A 224 -1.76 -9.12 -0.96
CA PHE A 224 -1.09 -9.37 -2.22
C PHE A 224 -1.19 -8.15 -3.13
N GLN A 225 -0.07 -7.70 -3.68
CA GLN A 225 0.00 -6.63 -4.66
C GLN A 225 0.53 -7.21 -5.97
N ASP A 226 -0.32 -7.23 -6.98
CA ASP A 226 -0.04 -7.63 -8.35
C ASP A 226 0.42 -6.36 -9.12
N ALA A 227 1.68 -6.29 -9.50
CA ALA A 227 2.23 -5.20 -10.30
C ALA A 227 1.93 -5.44 -11.78
N ARG A 228 1.43 -4.41 -12.47
CA ARG A 228 1.02 -4.48 -13.87
C ARG A 228 1.61 -3.33 -14.66
N ASN A 229 1.79 -3.54 -15.97
CA ASN A 229 2.35 -2.53 -16.87
C ASN A 229 3.71 -1.99 -16.37
N VAL A 230 4.56 -2.87 -15.88
CA VAL A 230 5.94 -2.57 -15.52
C VAL A 230 6.72 -2.34 -16.81
N SER A 231 7.37 -1.20 -16.94
CA SER A 231 8.20 -0.90 -18.13
C SER A 231 9.39 -1.84 -18.21
N ALA A 232 9.80 -2.17 -19.42
CA ALA A 232 10.98 -3.01 -19.63
C ALA A 232 12.20 -2.36 -18.93
N GLY A 233 12.92 -3.16 -18.15
CA GLY A 233 14.07 -2.71 -17.36
C GLY A 233 13.73 -2.03 -16.02
N ASP A 234 12.46 -1.87 -15.66
CA ASP A 234 12.06 -1.44 -14.32
C ASP A 234 11.77 -2.66 -13.45
N TYR A 235 12.21 -2.60 -12.19
CA TYR A 235 11.95 -3.62 -11.19
C TYR A 235 10.77 -3.20 -10.31
N ASP A 236 9.61 -3.83 -10.46
CA ASP A 236 8.42 -3.67 -9.59
C ASP A 236 7.80 -5.08 -9.42
N PRO A 237 8.33 -5.90 -8.51
CA PRO A 237 7.87 -7.28 -8.32
C PRO A 237 6.48 -7.31 -7.70
N ASP A 238 5.82 -8.45 -7.84
CA ASP A 238 4.67 -8.76 -7.03
C ASP A 238 5.05 -8.82 -5.55
N MET A 239 4.18 -8.31 -4.68
CA MET A 239 4.51 -8.15 -3.27
C MET A 239 3.48 -8.84 -2.36
N HIS A 240 3.99 -9.58 -1.39
CA HIS A 240 3.23 -10.15 -0.29
C HIS A 240 3.50 -9.38 0.99
N TYR A 241 2.52 -8.64 1.51
CA TYR A 241 2.68 -7.89 2.75
C TYR A 241 1.95 -8.54 3.91
N LEU A 242 2.65 -8.71 5.02
CA LEU A 242 2.02 -8.84 6.33
C LEU A 242 1.88 -7.43 6.92
N GLY A 243 0.69 -7.10 7.41
CA GLY A 243 0.39 -5.77 7.91
C GLY A 243 -0.04 -5.78 9.36
N ILE A 244 0.49 -4.83 10.13
CA ILE A 244 0.06 -4.49 11.49
C ILE A 244 -0.19 -3.00 11.56
N GLY A 245 -1.38 -2.61 12.03
CA GLY A 245 -1.74 -1.23 12.28
C GLY A 245 -2.26 -1.04 13.70
N TYR A 246 -1.81 0.01 14.37
CA TYR A 246 -2.37 0.44 15.65
C TYR A 246 -3.14 1.74 15.45
N LYS A 247 -4.31 1.84 16.06
CA LYS A 247 -5.13 3.06 15.98
C LYS A 247 -5.59 3.50 17.36
N PHE A 248 -5.35 4.77 17.65
CA PHE A 248 -5.84 5.46 18.83
C PHE A 248 -6.90 6.51 18.46
N LYS A 249 -8.00 6.55 19.21
CA LYS A 249 -9.08 7.54 19.06
C LYS A 249 -9.22 8.37 20.32
N PHE A 250 -9.15 9.69 20.16
CA PHE A 250 -9.39 10.65 21.24
C PHE A 250 -10.88 10.90 21.46
#